data_add7bc11f5b2c09ee46fc5f68212fe63
#
_entry.id   add7bc11f5b2c09ee46fc5f68212fe63
#
_cell.length_a   1.000
_cell.length_b   1.000
_cell.length_c   1.000
_cell.angle_alpha   90.00
_cell.angle_beta   90.00
_cell.angle_gamma   90.00
#
_symmetry.space_group_name_H-M   'P 1'
#
loop_
_entity.id
_entity.type
_entity.pdbx_description
1 polymer ?
#
loop_
_entity_poly.entity_id
_entity_poly.type
_entity_poly.pdbx_seq_one_letter_code
_entity_poly.pdbx_strand_id
1 'polypeptide(L)'
;MRACGPAVIVAAFIGATAIVATALADDHRFERSLEMLAPAERLEQLCDFTAMTRIRSERKEFRPDRAVANAMAESLAKGDTLEVTGGAFRSKKKWYALTYRCSVTPDHLKIVAFKYTIGEEIPESKWAAFGLWQQ
;
A
#
# COMPACT_ATOMS: atom_id res chain seq x y z
N MET A 1 -48.36 -46.93 19.01
CA MET A 1 -47.66 -45.76 19.59
C MET A 1 -46.23 -45.77 19.10
N ARG A 2 -45.90 -44.86 18.17
CA ARG A 2 -44.53 -44.70 17.66
C ARG A 2 -44.03 -43.35 18.09
N ALA A 3 -42.97 -43.32 18.90
CA ALA A 3 -42.28 -42.12 19.32
C ALA A 3 -41.34 -41.64 18.22
N CYS A 4 -41.56 -40.43 17.71
CA CYS A 4 -40.60 -39.72 16.85
C CYS A 4 -39.63 -38.98 17.76
N GLY A 5 -38.34 -39.36 17.71
CA GLY A 5 -37.26 -38.61 18.34
C GLY A 5 -36.82 -37.44 17.45
N PRO A 6 -36.44 -36.29 18.02
CA PRO A 6 -35.97 -35.16 17.22
C PRO A 6 -34.53 -35.39 16.76
N ALA A 7 -34.30 -35.23 15.46
CA ALA A 7 -32.98 -35.20 14.87
C ALA A 7 -32.28 -33.89 15.24
N VAL A 8 -31.18 -34.00 15.96
CA VAL A 8 -30.28 -32.88 16.27
C VAL A 8 -29.40 -32.62 15.03
N ILE A 9 -29.65 -31.51 14.35
CA ILE A 9 -28.78 -31.03 13.29
C ILE A 9 -27.62 -30.27 13.94
N VAL A 10 -26.42 -30.89 13.92
CA VAL A 10 -25.19 -30.22 14.28
C VAL A 10 -24.72 -29.44 13.08
N ALA A 11 -24.94 -28.13 13.06
CA ALA A 11 -24.36 -27.24 12.08
C ALA A 11 -22.89 -27.01 12.41
N ALA A 12 -21.99 -27.56 11.58
CA ALA A 12 -20.56 -27.32 11.68
C ALA A 12 -20.23 -25.91 11.18
N PHE A 13 -19.87 -25.00 12.08
CA PHE A 13 -19.25 -23.72 11.77
C PHE A 13 -17.75 -23.95 11.46
N ILE A 14 -17.41 -24.17 10.21
CA ILE A 14 -16.03 -24.17 9.73
C ILE A 14 -15.93 -23.03 8.70
N GLY A 15 -15.28 -21.93 9.05
CA GLY A 15 -15.00 -20.96 8.02
C GLY A 15 -14.68 -19.53 8.38
N ALA A 16 -13.80 -19.24 9.38
CA ALA A 16 -13.37 -17.85 9.59
C ALA A 16 -11.88 -17.65 9.95
N THR A 17 -11.05 -18.68 9.99
CA THR A 17 -9.66 -18.57 10.51
C THR A 17 -8.56 -18.45 9.43
N ALA A 18 -8.84 -18.73 8.16
CA ALA A 18 -7.82 -18.77 7.11
C ALA A 18 -7.39 -17.38 6.59
N ILE A 19 -8.28 -16.40 6.59
CA ILE A 19 -8.02 -15.07 5.99
C ILE A 19 -7.07 -14.22 6.84
N VAL A 20 -7.14 -14.33 8.15
CA VAL A 20 -6.29 -13.54 9.07
C VAL A 20 -4.83 -14.03 9.03
N ALA A 21 -4.62 -15.31 8.89
CA ALA A 21 -3.28 -15.90 8.88
C ALA A 21 -2.47 -15.52 7.62
N THR A 22 -3.12 -15.36 6.47
CA THR A 22 -2.44 -14.94 5.23
C THR A 22 -2.03 -13.47 5.27
N ALA A 23 -2.87 -12.58 5.78
CA ALA A 23 -2.56 -11.15 5.91
C ALA A 23 -1.36 -10.91 6.85
N LEU A 24 -1.30 -11.60 7.98
CA LEU A 24 -0.17 -11.51 8.92
C LEU A 24 1.13 -12.06 8.34
N ALA A 25 1.07 -13.12 7.53
CA ALA A 25 2.25 -13.69 6.88
C ALA A 25 2.82 -12.76 5.79
N ASP A 26 1.96 -12.04 5.06
CA ASP A 26 2.37 -11.07 4.05
C ASP A 26 2.99 -9.82 4.69
N ASP A 27 2.43 -9.33 5.80
CA ASP A 27 2.99 -8.20 6.57
C ASP A 27 4.39 -8.53 7.10
N HIS A 28 4.58 -9.70 7.70
CA HIS A 28 5.91 -10.13 8.17
C HIS A 28 6.93 -10.36 7.05
N ARG A 29 6.49 -10.75 5.87
CA ARG A 29 7.39 -10.90 4.72
C ARG A 29 7.83 -9.56 4.19
N PHE A 30 6.92 -8.59 4.14
CA PHE A 30 7.22 -7.22 3.76
C PHE A 30 8.18 -6.55 4.75
N GLU A 31 7.93 -6.64 6.06
CA GLU A 31 8.84 -6.11 7.09
C GLU A 31 10.26 -6.67 6.95
N ARG A 32 10.40 -7.99 6.79
CA ARG A 32 11.72 -8.61 6.56
C ARG A 32 12.41 -8.11 5.30
N SER A 33 11.66 -7.85 4.24
CA SER A 33 12.23 -7.28 3.02
C SER A 33 12.73 -5.85 3.23
N LEU A 34 12.05 -5.06 4.04
CA LEU A 34 12.47 -3.71 4.41
C LEU A 34 13.76 -3.71 5.24
N GLU A 35 13.90 -4.66 6.16
CA GLU A 35 15.12 -4.77 7.01
C GLU A 35 16.38 -4.98 6.19
N MET A 36 16.27 -5.58 5.00
CA MET A 36 17.39 -5.82 4.08
C MET A 36 17.82 -4.56 3.30
N LEU A 37 17.03 -3.51 3.32
CA LEU A 37 17.32 -2.27 2.59
C LEU A 37 18.15 -1.30 3.45
N ALA A 38 18.88 -0.41 2.78
CA ALA A 38 19.50 0.75 3.43
C ALA A 38 18.43 1.67 4.05
N PRO A 39 18.71 2.41 5.14
CA PRO A 39 17.69 3.20 5.83
C PRO A 39 16.92 4.18 4.94
N ALA A 40 17.58 4.85 4.00
CA ALA A 40 16.93 5.79 3.08
C ALA A 40 15.97 5.08 2.10
N GLU A 41 16.39 3.93 1.56
CA GLU A 41 15.56 3.09 0.69
C GLU A 41 14.38 2.49 1.45
N ARG A 42 14.61 2.09 2.69
CA ARG A 42 13.57 1.56 3.58
C ARG A 42 12.47 2.58 3.83
N LEU A 43 12.85 3.84 4.11
CA LEU A 43 11.92 4.94 4.29
C LEU A 43 11.04 5.15 3.05
N GLU A 44 11.64 5.22 1.87
CA GLU A 44 10.93 5.43 0.61
C GLU A 44 9.99 4.24 0.30
N GLN A 45 10.48 3.02 0.38
CA GLN A 45 9.69 1.82 0.09
C GLN A 45 8.49 1.65 1.04
N LEU A 46 8.69 1.91 2.33
CA LEU A 46 7.59 1.85 3.31
C LEU A 46 6.53 2.91 3.02
N CYS A 47 6.95 4.13 2.70
CA CYS A 47 6.03 5.23 2.41
C CYS A 47 5.26 5.01 1.09
N ASP A 48 5.92 4.55 0.04
CA ASP A 48 5.28 4.23 -1.25
C ASP A 48 4.29 3.07 -1.11
N PHE A 49 4.65 2.03 -0.38
CA PHE A 49 3.73 0.92 -0.09
C PHE A 49 2.51 1.38 0.71
N THR A 50 2.73 2.25 1.69
CA THR A 50 1.66 2.83 2.49
C THR A 50 0.71 3.68 1.63
N ALA A 51 1.24 4.49 0.71
CA ALA A 51 0.44 5.26 -0.23
C ALA A 51 -0.50 4.34 -1.04
N MET A 52 0.03 3.27 -1.63
CA MET A 52 -0.78 2.32 -2.39
C MET A 52 -1.86 1.66 -1.55
N THR A 53 -1.52 1.24 -0.33
CA THR A 53 -2.45 0.57 0.59
C THR A 53 -3.57 1.51 1.03
N ARG A 54 -3.24 2.74 1.41
CA ARG A 54 -4.21 3.76 1.82
C ARG A 54 -5.13 4.16 0.68
N ILE A 55 -4.60 4.45 -0.50
CA ILE A 55 -5.40 4.77 -1.69
C ILE A 55 -6.37 3.62 -1.99
N ARG A 56 -5.89 2.37 -2.00
CA ARG A 56 -6.73 1.20 -2.28
C ARG A 56 -7.88 1.04 -1.28
N SER A 57 -7.65 1.29 -0.02
CA SER A 57 -8.65 1.15 1.03
C SER A 57 -9.65 2.32 1.09
N GLU A 58 -9.20 3.53 0.82
CA GLU A 58 -9.97 4.77 0.99
C GLU A 58 -10.64 5.26 -0.29
N ARG A 59 -10.09 4.91 -1.46
CA ARG A 59 -10.55 5.41 -2.78
C ARG A 59 -10.92 4.23 -3.69
N LYS A 60 -12.21 3.91 -3.72
CA LYS A 60 -12.75 2.71 -4.41
C LYS A 60 -12.56 2.71 -5.93
N GLU A 61 -12.41 3.88 -6.54
CA GLU A 61 -12.15 4.05 -7.97
C GLU A 61 -10.74 3.62 -8.40
N PHE A 62 -9.78 3.57 -7.47
CA PHE A 62 -8.40 3.21 -7.76
C PHE A 62 -8.04 1.78 -7.36
N ARG A 63 -7.09 1.21 -8.10
CA ARG A 63 -6.44 -0.08 -7.83
C ARG A 63 -4.93 0.09 -7.99
N PRO A 64 -4.25 0.77 -7.03
CA PRO A 64 -2.83 1.03 -7.13
C PRO A 64 -2.02 -0.27 -7.19
N ASP A 65 -1.08 -0.33 -8.13
CA ASP A 65 -0.12 -1.42 -8.27
C ASP A 65 1.33 -0.94 -8.26
N ARG A 66 1.54 0.36 -8.30
CA ARG A 66 2.85 0.99 -8.20
C ARG A 66 2.76 2.42 -7.68
N ALA A 67 3.76 2.82 -6.91
CA ALA A 67 3.99 4.21 -6.51
C ALA A 67 5.46 4.58 -6.74
N VAL A 68 5.72 5.82 -7.08
CA VAL A 68 7.05 6.38 -7.32
C VAL A 68 7.12 7.74 -6.64
N ALA A 69 8.05 7.91 -5.71
CA ALA A 69 8.21 9.15 -4.95
C ALA A 69 8.80 10.31 -5.79
N ASN A 70 9.65 9.97 -6.76
CA ASN A 70 10.49 10.92 -7.49
C ASN A 70 10.16 10.96 -8.99
N ALA A 71 8.90 11.14 -9.38
CA ALA A 71 8.50 11.16 -10.77
C ALA A 71 8.68 12.56 -11.41
N MET A 72 8.04 13.58 -10.86
CA MET A 72 8.04 14.95 -11.40
C MET A 72 8.93 15.90 -10.62
N ALA A 73 9.28 15.57 -9.40
CA ALA A 73 10.21 16.29 -8.54
C ALA A 73 10.85 15.32 -7.56
N GLU A 74 12.03 15.65 -7.07
CA GLU A 74 12.70 14.85 -6.04
C GLU A 74 11.95 14.93 -4.71
N SER A 75 11.88 13.82 -4.01
CA SER A 75 11.37 13.75 -2.65
C SER A 75 12.39 14.32 -1.66
N LEU A 76 11.90 14.80 -0.54
CA LEU A 76 12.73 15.36 0.53
C LEU A 76 12.65 14.46 1.77
N ALA A 77 13.75 13.80 2.06
CA ALA A 77 13.91 13.03 3.30
C ALA A 77 14.56 13.89 4.38
N LYS A 78 13.93 13.98 5.54
CA LYS A 78 14.45 14.64 6.75
C LYS A 78 14.27 13.72 7.95
N GLY A 79 15.36 13.07 8.42
CA GLY A 79 15.29 12.11 9.52
C GLY A 79 14.30 10.99 9.19
N ASP A 80 13.25 10.90 9.98
CA ASP A 80 12.21 9.87 9.89
C ASP A 80 10.97 10.34 9.11
N THR A 81 11.10 11.39 8.30
CA THR A 81 9.99 11.95 7.49
C THR A 81 10.39 12.04 6.04
N LEU A 82 9.47 11.64 5.16
CA LEU A 82 9.56 11.79 3.71
C LEU A 82 8.46 12.70 3.21
N GLU A 83 8.83 13.77 2.49
CA GLU A 83 7.91 14.66 1.78
C GLU A 83 8.01 14.42 0.29
N VAL A 84 6.88 14.11 -0.34
CA VAL A 84 6.77 13.86 -1.77
C VAL A 84 5.81 14.88 -2.38
N THR A 85 6.33 15.72 -3.26
CA THR A 85 5.56 16.74 -3.98
C THR A 85 5.37 16.43 -5.45
N GLY A 86 6.22 15.59 -6.02
CA GLY A 86 6.20 15.21 -7.42
C GLY A 86 6.13 13.70 -7.63
N GLY A 87 5.44 12.99 -6.75
CA GLY A 87 5.23 11.55 -6.87
C GLY A 87 4.12 11.20 -7.86
N ALA A 88 4.02 9.92 -8.15
CA ALA A 88 2.97 9.35 -8.99
C ALA A 88 2.60 7.94 -8.50
N PHE A 89 1.37 7.53 -8.77
CA PHE A 89 0.96 6.14 -8.60
C PHE A 89 0.24 5.64 -9.85
N ARG A 90 0.37 4.36 -10.09
CA ARG A 90 -0.29 3.71 -11.22
C ARG A 90 -1.52 2.94 -10.74
N SER A 91 -2.63 3.13 -11.46
CA SER A 91 -3.88 2.41 -11.25
C SER A 91 -4.51 2.10 -12.60
N LYS A 92 -4.86 0.83 -12.83
CA LYS A 92 -5.51 0.39 -14.08
C LYS A 92 -4.75 0.88 -15.33
N LYS A 93 -3.41 0.75 -15.32
CA LYS A 93 -2.49 1.14 -16.40
C LYS A 93 -2.39 2.64 -16.69
N LYS A 94 -2.88 3.47 -15.78
CA LYS A 94 -2.79 4.94 -15.86
C LYS A 94 -2.02 5.48 -14.68
N TRP A 95 -1.29 6.56 -14.89
CA TRP A 95 -0.55 7.26 -13.85
C TRP A 95 -1.26 8.51 -13.39
N TYR A 96 -1.24 8.73 -12.09
CA TYR A 96 -1.83 9.90 -11.43
C TYR A 96 -0.79 10.59 -10.56
N ALA A 97 -0.83 11.91 -10.53
CA ALA A 97 0.03 12.68 -9.64
C ALA A 97 -0.32 12.36 -8.17
N LEU A 98 0.71 12.30 -7.34
CA LEU A 98 0.60 11.97 -5.94
C LEU A 98 1.51 12.88 -5.11
N THR A 99 0.96 13.49 -4.09
CA THR A 99 1.74 14.15 -3.05
C THR A 99 1.46 13.48 -1.72
N TYR A 100 2.48 13.34 -0.89
CA TYR A 100 2.28 12.83 0.46
C TYR A 100 3.35 13.30 1.44
N ARG A 101 3.00 13.25 2.72
CA ARG A 101 3.93 13.38 3.83
C ARG A 101 3.83 12.13 4.68
N CYS A 102 4.96 11.49 4.92
CA CYS A 102 5.09 10.22 5.59
C CYS A 102 6.08 10.33 6.74
N SER A 103 5.64 10.05 7.96
CA SER A 103 6.51 9.96 9.13
C SER A 103 6.54 8.52 9.64
N VAL A 104 7.73 8.04 9.96
CA VAL A 104 7.98 6.65 10.35
C VAL A 104 8.71 6.58 11.68
N THR A 105 8.79 5.37 12.25
CA THR A 105 9.63 5.09 13.43
C THR A 105 11.12 5.23 13.09
N PRO A 106 12.02 5.42 14.09
CA PRO A 106 13.46 5.60 13.84
C PRO A 106 14.13 4.45 13.08
N ASP A 107 13.64 3.23 13.20
CA ASP A 107 14.10 2.06 12.43
C ASP A 107 13.56 1.99 11.00
N HIS A 108 12.66 2.91 10.63
CA HIS A 108 11.96 2.97 9.34
C HIS A 108 11.15 1.71 9.00
N LEU A 109 10.61 1.04 10.01
CA LEU A 109 9.82 -0.19 9.82
C LEU A 109 8.31 0.02 9.99
N LYS A 110 7.89 1.12 10.65
CA LYS A 110 6.47 1.39 10.94
C LYS A 110 6.08 2.82 10.64
N ILE A 111 4.86 3.00 10.18
CA ILE A 111 4.25 4.32 9.95
C ILE A 111 3.80 4.94 11.27
N VAL A 112 4.18 6.19 11.49
CA VAL A 112 3.71 7.03 12.59
C VAL A 112 2.58 7.94 12.13
N ALA A 113 2.73 8.59 10.95
CA ALA A 113 1.71 9.46 10.37
C ALA A 113 1.82 9.44 8.84
N PHE A 114 0.68 9.50 8.17
CA PHE A 114 0.63 9.52 6.71
C PHE A 114 -0.54 10.37 6.22
N LYS A 115 -0.24 11.33 5.34
CA LYS A 115 -1.24 12.16 4.63
C LYS A 115 -0.88 12.21 3.16
N TYR A 116 -1.88 12.11 2.28
CA TYR A 116 -1.68 12.15 0.84
C TYR A 116 -2.77 12.94 0.13
N THR A 117 -2.44 13.40 -1.06
CA THR A 117 -3.38 14.03 -2.00
C THR A 117 -3.18 13.43 -3.38
N ILE A 118 -4.26 13.03 -4.02
CA ILE A 118 -4.27 12.55 -5.39
C ILE A 118 -4.48 13.75 -6.32
N GLY A 119 -3.60 13.90 -7.30
CA GLY A 119 -3.71 14.91 -8.34
C GLY A 119 -4.35 14.36 -9.61
N GLU A 120 -4.09 15.04 -10.72
CA GLU A 120 -4.66 14.69 -12.03
C GLU A 120 -3.96 13.49 -12.66
N GLU A 121 -4.62 12.87 -13.62
CA GLU A 121 -4.02 11.85 -14.49
C GLU A 121 -2.86 12.48 -15.27
N ILE A 122 -1.73 11.81 -15.29
CA ILE A 122 -0.54 12.23 -16.04
C ILE A 122 -0.68 11.72 -17.48
N PRO A 123 -0.68 12.62 -18.49
CA PRO A 123 -0.79 12.21 -19.89
C PRO A 123 0.32 11.23 -20.29
N GLU A 124 -0.01 10.23 -21.06
CA GLU A 124 0.94 9.20 -21.52
C GLU A 124 2.14 9.83 -22.26
N SER A 125 1.94 10.94 -22.98
CA SER A 125 3.00 11.69 -23.65
C SER A 125 4.09 12.22 -22.73
N LYS A 126 3.83 12.31 -21.41
CA LYS A 126 4.79 12.78 -20.40
C LYS A 126 5.47 11.66 -19.63
N TRP A 127 5.00 10.42 -19.74
CA TRP A 127 5.51 9.33 -18.94
C TRP A 127 7.00 9.08 -19.10
N ALA A 128 7.50 9.08 -20.32
CA ALA A 128 8.93 8.86 -20.56
C ALA A 128 9.81 9.92 -19.89
N ALA A 129 9.40 11.19 -19.91
CA ALA A 129 10.12 12.27 -19.26
C ALA A 129 10.17 12.12 -17.72
N PHE A 130 9.17 11.48 -17.13
CA PHE A 130 9.08 11.26 -15.68
C PHE A 130 9.52 9.85 -15.26
N GLY A 131 10.09 9.07 -16.16
CA GLY A 131 10.49 7.68 -15.87
C GLY A 131 9.32 6.75 -15.58
N LEU A 132 8.12 7.08 -16.05
CA LEU A 132 6.92 6.27 -15.89
C LEU A 132 6.73 5.33 -17.08
N TRP A 133 6.12 4.18 -16.86
CA TRP A 133 5.93 3.15 -17.89
C TRP A 133 4.62 2.39 -17.71
N GLN A 134 4.24 1.66 -18.75
CA GLN A 134 2.93 1.02 -18.85
C GLN A 134 2.86 -0.41 -18.27
N GLN A 135 3.98 -1.06 -18.01
CA GLN A 135 3.99 -2.46 -17.54
C GLN A 135 3.53 -2.65 -16.10
#